data_933518d73542bd185f4dcfca5680a8fc
#
_entry.id   933518d73542bd185f4dcfca5680a8fc
#
_cell.length_a   1.000
_cell.length_b   1.000
_cell.length_c   1.000
_cell.angle_alpha   90.00
_cell.angle_beta   90.00
_cell.angle_gamma   90.00
#
_symmetry.space_group_name_H-M   'P 1'
#
loop_
_entity.id
_entity.type
_entity.pdbx_description
1 polymer ?
#
loop_
_entity_poly.entity_id
_entity_poly.type
_entity_poly.pdbx_seq_one_letter_code
_entity_poly.pdbx_strand_id
1 'polypeptide(L)'
;MAPIHVVPARDESNIEQKLVTLLLAAVQEKPDLIISVFAGTPAFGPYRVLVERGRAEIVDFTRVRFIVFDELIGTPATTPESVAGTTAPFRAVLDERLFAPLAIPPENILSFDPTKDRAAEAARIESQLGVAGIDIALLSVDSRGHIGFHVTGSRLESTAGFVPVENRQRWGVSEAFSLGLADLSKASKILLFASGRNMAEIVQRLTEGSFDPTIPISVLQRHGNVTLIADTGALSRIDGGDRVRGFYSGFYIMDAPSIPSGRKVLVISPHPDDAPISLGGTMAMLSQNNRVVTAVMSTGHRSFIYGTQRGERISIREAEVVKESRILGAEPRFLRLPFYDSNYEISERDLEIVQGLLSELDPDWVFMPHTKDSHPAHVASRKIAQESLRRALAGTRKIVEVWNY
;
A
#
# COMPACT_ATOMS: atom_id res chain seq x y z
N MET A 1 -7.85 18.07 13.74
CA MET A 1 -8.19 17.04 12.75
C MET A 1 -7.12 15.95 12.86
N ALA A 2 -7.50 14.68 12.87
CA ALA A 2 -6.52 13.62 12.75
C ALA A 2 -5.92 13.65 11.33
N PRO A 3 -4.59 13.46 11.16
CA PRO A 3 -3.99 13.48 9.84
C PRO A 3 -4.48 12.28 9.02
N ILE A 4 -4.93 12.53 7.80
CA ILE A 4 -5.23 11.46 6.82
C ILE A 4 -3.90 10.95 6.28
N HIS A 5 -3.70 9.64 6.38
CA HIS A 5 -2.51 9.00 5.86
C HIS A 5 -2.61 8.83 4.34
N VAL A 6 -1.77 9.52 3.59
CA VAL A 6 -1.78 9.48 2.13
C VAL A 6 -0.75 8.47 1.62
N VAL A 7 -1.21 7.48 0.85
CA VAL A 7 -0.39 6.48 0.17
C VAL A 7 -0.43 6.77 -1.33
N PRO A 8 0.58 7.43 -1.89
CA PRO A 8 0.60 7.76 -3.31
C PRO A 8 0.76 6.51 -4.18
N ALA A 9 0.08 6.50 -5.32
CA ALA A 9 0.19 5.49 -6.34
C ALA A 9 0.55 6.12 -7.70
N ARG A 10 1.13 5.36 -8.61
CA ARG A 10 1.50 5.85 -9.94
C ARG A 10 0.29 5.99 -10.85
N ASP A 11 -0.60 5.01 -10.78
CA ASP A 11 -1.77 4.81 -11.63
C ASP A 11 -2.81 3.95 -10.91
N GLU A 12 -3.96 3.73 -11.54
CA GLU A 12 -5.06 2.94 -11.02
C GLU A 12 -4.64 1.49 -10.67
N SER A 13 -3.86 0.84 -11.54
CA SER A 13 -3.36 -0.52 -11.27
C SER A 13 -2.48 -0.58 -10.02
N ASN A 14 -1.67 0.47 -9.77
CA ASN A 14 -0.86 0.55 -8.56
C ASN A 14 -1.71 0.83 -7.31
N ILE A 15 -2.84 1.58 -7.43
CA ILE A 15 -3.84 1.71 -6.36
C ILE A 15 -4.39 0.33 -6.00
N GLU A 16 -4.85 -0.45 -7.00
CA GLU A 16 -5.38 -1.79 -6.81
C GLU A 16 -4.41 -2.70 -6.04
N GLN A 17 -3.15 -2.74 -6.47
CA GLN A 17 -2.12 -3.57 -5.83
C GLN A 17 -1.84 -3.15 -4.38
N LYS A 18 -1.71 -1.85 -4.11
CA LYS A 18 -1.47 -1.33 -2.76
C LYS A 18 -2.65 -1.60 -1.83
N LEU A 19 -3.87 -1.35 -2.30
CA LEU A 19 -5.08 -1.60 -1.55
C LEU A 19 -5.20 -3.08 -1.16
N VAL A 20 -4.99 -3.97 -2.13
CA VAL A 20 -5.07 -5.42 -1.91
C VAL A 20 -3.96 -5.89 -0.97
N THR A 21 -2.74 -5.35 -1.06
CA THR A 21 -1.66 -5.66 -0.11
C THR A 21 -2.08 -5.35 1.32
N LEU A 22 -2.71 -4.19 1.56
CA LEU A 22 -3.20 -3.83 2.89
C LEU A 22 -4.34 -4.74 3.37
N LEU A 23 -5.25 -5.13 2.48
CA LEU A 23 -6.34 -6.04 2.81
C LEU A 23 -5.85 -7.45 3.14
N LEU A 24 -4.94 -8.01 2.33
CA LEU A 24 -4.38 -9.35 2.57
C LEU A 24 -3.60 -9.41 3.88
N ALA A 25 -2.77 -8.38 4.16
CA ALA A 25 -2.07 -8.28 5.43
C ALA A 25 -3.04 -8.23 6.62
N ALA A 26 -4.12 -7.44 6.52
CA ALA A 26 -5.12 -7.35 7.58
C ALA A 26 -5.86 -8.67 7.82
N VAL A 27 -6.19 -9.43 6.75
CA VAL A 27 -6.82 -10.76 6.87
C VAL A 27 -5.87 -11.76 7.51
N GLN A 28 -4.58 -11.72 7.18
CA GLN A 28 -3.58 -12.59 7.80
C GLN A 28 -3.40 -12.28 9.29
N GLU A 29 -3.44 -11.00 9.67
CA GLU A 29 -3.33 -10.55 11.07
C GLU A 29 -4.59 -10.89 11.88
N LYS A 30 -5.78 -10.67 11.30
CA LYS A 30 -7.08 -10.93 11.92
C LYS A 30 -7.97 -11.76 10.97
N PRO A 31 -7.94 -13.10 11.05
CA PRO A 31 -8.70 -13.96 10.13
C PRO A 31 -10.22 -13.82 10.18
N ASP A 32 -10.78 -13.27 11.28
CA ASP A 32 -12.21 -12.99 11.48
C ASP A 32 -12.56 -11.51 11.26
N LEU A 33 -11.77 -10.84 10.41
CA LEU A 33 -11.91 -9.44 10.04
C LEU A 33 -13.31 -9.12 9.50
N ILE A 34 -13.84 -7.95 9.83
CA ILE A 34 -15.12 -7.45 9.32
C ILE A 34 -14.85 -6.31 8.34
N ILE A 35 -15.15 -6.53 7.07
CA ILE A 35 -14.88 -5.58 5.99
C ILE A 35 -16.20 -5.07 5.39
N SER A 36 -16.41 -3.75 5.37
CA SER A 36 -17.47 -3.15 4.56
C SER A 36 -17.02 -2.97 3.13
N VAL A 37 -17.82 -3.43 2.17
CA VAL A 37 -17.56 -3.41 0.72
C VAL A 37 -18.74 -2.85 -0.07
N PHE A 38 -18.49 -2.33 -1.26
CA PHE A 38 -19.51 -1.71 -2.12
C PHE A 38 -19.44 -2.22 -3.57
N ALA A 39 -20.55 -2.22 -4.29
CA ALA A 39 -20.66 -2.68 -5.67
C ALA A 39 -20.54 -1.50 -6.67
N GLY A 40 -19.43 -0.78 -6.64
CA GLY A 40 -19.16 0.31 -7.57
C GLY A 40 -18.06 -0.01 -8.56
N THR A 41 -18.12 0.53 -9.78
CA THR A 41 -17.09 0.35 -10.82
C THR A 41 -15.65 0.54 -10.29
N PRO A 42 -15.36 1.53 -9.43
CA PRO A 42 -13.99 1.71 -8.91
C PRO A 42 -13.48 0.52 -8.08
N ALA A 43 -14.37 -0.31 -7.50
CA ALA A 43 -13.97 -1.44 -6.67
C ALA A 43 -13.68 -2.73 -7.48
N PHE A 44 -14.08 -2.82 -8.74
CA PHE A 44 -13.97 -4.07 -9.50
C PHE A 44 -12.52 -4.46 -9.82
N GLY A 45 -11.66 -3.49 -10.12
CA GLY A 45 -10.23 -3.73 -10.27
C GLY A 45 -9.60 -4.28 -8.98
N PRO A 46 -9.73 -3.60 -7.84
CA PRO A 46 -9.34 -4.13 -6.54
C PRO A 46 -9.88 -5.52 -6.21
N TYR A 47 -11.15 -5.81 -6.46
CA TYR A 47 -11.72 -7.14 -6.19
C TYR A 47 -11.11 -8.22 -7.07
N ARG A 48 -10.90 -7.95 -8.37
CA ARG A 48 -10.19 -8.87 -9.26
C ARG A 48 -8.80 -9.19 -8.73
N VAL A 49 -8.02 -8.17 -8.38
CA VAL A 49 -6.67 -8.35 -7.82
C VAL A 49 -6.71 -9.08 -6.47
N LEU A 50 -7.71 -8.80 -5.61
CA LEU A 50 -7.88 -9.49 -4.33
C LEU A 50 -8.15 -10.98 -4.51
N VAL A 51 -9.00 -11.35 -5.47
CA VAL A 51 -9.30 -12.75 -5.81
C VAL A 51 -8.06 -13.45 -6.38
N GLU A 52 -7.37 -12.83 -7.34
CA GLU A 52 -6.17 -13.37 -7.98
C GLU A 52 -5.06 -13.62 -6.94
N ARG A 53 -4.73 -12.62 -6.15
CA ARG A 53 -3.69 -12.70 -5.13
C ARG A 53 -4.08 -13.57 -3.95
N GLY A 54 -5.32 -13.46 -3.46
CA GLY A 54 -5.81 -14.28 -2.35
C GLY A 54 -5.70 -15.76 -2.64
N ARG A 55 -5.98 -16.18 -3.88
CA ARG A 55 -5.79 -17.56 -4.35
C ARG A 55 -4.31 -17.92 -4.51
N ALA A 56 -3.52 -17.05 -5.11
CA ALA A 56 -2.09 -17.29 -5.35
C ALA A 56 -1.28 -17.36 -4.05
N GLU A 57 -1.63 -16.53 -3.07
CA GLU A 57 -0.97 -16.46 -1.76
C GLU A 57 -1.62 -17.42 -0.72
N ILE A 58 -2.65 -18.18 -1.13
CA ILE A 58 -3.36 -19.19 -0.29
C ILE A 58 -3.90 -18.56 1.01
N VAL A 59 -4.50 -17.37 0.89
CA VAL A 59 -5.10 -16.68 2.04
C VAL A 59 -6.50 -17.24 2.31
N ASP A 60 -6.75 -17.62 3.56
CA ASP A 60 -8.04 -18.14 3.99
C ASP A 60 -9.02 -17.01 4.31
N PHE A 61 -10.08 -16.88 3.51
CA PHE A 61 -11.16 -15.93 3.69
C PHE A 61 -12.40 -16.52 4.35
N THR A 62 -12.42 -17.81 4.70
CA THR A 62 -13.64 -18.50 5.18
C THR A 62 -14.17 -17.95 6.51
N ARG A 63 -13.33 -17.24 7.26
CA ARG A 63 -13.71 -16.62 8.53
C ARG A 63 -13.93 -15.12 8.43
N VAL A 64 -13.53 -14.50 7.28
CA VAL A 64 -13.75 -13.07 7.05
C VAL A 64 -15.23 -12.79 6.88
N ARG A 65 -15.72 -11.75 7.55
CA ARG A 65 -17.10 -11.29 7.43
C ARG A 65 -17.19 -10.05 6.58
N PHE A 66 -18.19 -9.99 5.73
CA PHE A 66 -18.41 -8.85 4.83
C PHE A 66 -19.73 -8.17 5.14
N ILE A 67 -19.73 -6.84 5.05
CA ILE A 67 -20.91 -5.99 5.13
C ILE A 67 -21.05 -5.25 3.82
N VAL A 68 -22.17 -5.47 3.13
CA VAL A 68 -22.47 -4.76 1.87
C VAL A 68 -22.95 -3.35 2.20
N PHE A 69 -22.26 -2.36 1.68
CA PHE A 69 -22.47 -0.96 2.02
C PHE A 69 -23.81 -0.42 1.53
N ASP A 70 -24.15 -0.69 0.28
CA ASP A 70 -25.35 -0.20 -0.36
C ASP A 70 -26.16 -1.33 -1.01
N GLU A 71 -27.49 -1.15 -1.13
CA GLU A 71 -28.35 -1.97 -1.97
C GLU A 71 -29.47 -1.15 -2.61
N LEU A 72 -29.75 -1.40 -3.88
CA LEU A 72 -30.82 -0.72 -4.61
C LEU A 72 -32.20 -1.26 -4.22
N ILE A 73 -33.17 -0.38 -4.02
CA ILE A 73 -34.54 -0.75 -3.67
C ILE A 73 -35.43 -0.67 -4.89
N GLY A 74 -36.11 -1.79 -5.19
CA GLY A 74 -37.05 -1.88 -6.32
C GLY A 74 -36.44 -2.29 -7.67
N THR A 75 -35.23 -2.85 -7.65
CA THR A 75 -34.63 -3.43 -8.87
C THR A 75 -35.32 -4.75 -9.25
N PRO A 76 -35.69 -4.98 -10.54
CA PRO A 76 -36.16 -6.27 -10.96
C PRO A 76 -35.07 -7.33 -10.79
N ALA A 77 -35.41 -8.48 -10.21
CA ALA A 77 -34.47 -9.57 -9.90
C ALA A 77 -33.88 -10.29 -11.14
N THR A 78 -34.05 -9.77 -12.33
CA THR A 78 -33.81 -10.51 -13.57
C THR A 78 -33.13 -9.71 -14.66
N THR A 79 -31.90 -9.26 -14.51
CA THR A 79 -31.05 -9.02 -15.69
C THR A 79 -29.57 -9.13 -15.34
N PRO A 80 -28.82 -10.10 -15.94
CA PRO A 80 -27.39 -10.22 -15.79
C PRO A 80 -26.60 -9.21 -16.62
N GLU A 81 -27.23 -8.25 -17.28
CA GLU A 81 -26.54 -7.43 -18.27
C GLU A 81 -26.07 -6.09 -17.73
N SER A 82 -24.79 -5.93 -17.85
CA SER A 82 -23.95 -4.73 -17.79
C SER A 82 -23.64 -4.14 -16.41
N VAL A 83 -22.50 -4.48 -15.98
CA VAL A 83 -21.82 -3.98 -14.77
C VAL A 83 -21.37 -2.51 -14.85
N ALA A 84 -21.52 -1.88 -15.99
CA ALA A 84 -21.33 -0.44 -16.19
C ALA A 84 -22.68 0.22 -16.50
N GLY A 85 -23.56 0.30 -15.50
CA GLY A 85 -24.89 0.91 -15.65
C GLY A 85 -26.03 0.00 -15.26
N THR A 86 -25.80 -1.01 -14.41
CA THR A 86 -26.75 -2.07 -14.10
C THR A 86 -27.80 -1.70 -13.08
N THR A 87 -28.97 -2.25 -13.33
CA THR A 87 -30.09 -2.46 -12.41
C THR A 87 -29.99 -3.77 -11.62
N ALA A 88 -28.87 -4.50 -11.69
CA ALA A 88 -28.67 -5.72 -10.90
C ALA A 88 -28.51 -5.39 -9.41
N PRO A 89 -29.06 -6.20 -8.49
CA PRO A 89 -28.82 -6.07 -7.07
C PRO A 89 -27.31 -6.07 -6.77
N PHE A 90 -26.87 -5.16 -5.92
CA PHE A 90 -25.43 -5.01 -5.60
C PHE A 90 -24.87 -6.26 -4.94
N ARG A 91 -25.69 -6.94 -4.14
CA ARG A 91 -25.32 -8.23 -3.57
C ARG A 91 -24.98 -9.25 -4.67
N ALA A 92 -25.77 -9.36 -5.72
CA ALA A 92 -25.51 -10.30 -6.82
C ALA A 92 -24.20 -9.99 -7.57
N VAL A 93 -23.91 -8.70 -7.77
CA VAL A 93 -22.63 -8.25 -8.37
C VAL A 93 -21.44 -8.64 -7.49
N LEU A 94 -21.56 -8.47 -6.19
CA LEU A 94 -20.51 -8.85 -5.24
C LEU A 94 -20.36 -10.38 -5.10
N ASP A 95 -21.46 -11.13 -5.18
CA ASP A 95 -21.42 -12.59 -5.20
C ASP A 95 -20.58 -13.09 -6.38
N GLU A 96 -20.80 -12.54 -7.59
CA GLU A 96 -20.06 -12.93 -8.79
C GLU A 96 -18.58 -12.53 -8.73
N ARG A 97 -18.30 -11.30 -8.29
CA ARG A 97 -16.96 -10.70 -8.43
C ARG A 97 -16.04 -10.90 -7.25
N LEU A 98 -16.60 -11.14 -6.06
CA LEU A 98 -15.83 -11.18 -4.82
C LEU A 98 -16.15 -12.43 -3.99
N PHE A 99 -17.41 -12.65 -3.60
CA PHE A 99 -17.73 -13.62 -2.57
C PHE A 99 -17.60 -15.06 -3.05
N ALA A 100 -18.22 -15.41 -4.19
CA ALA A 100 -18.08 -16.77 -4.73
C ALA A 100 -16.65 -17.10 -5.16
N PRO A 101 -15.90 -16.20 -5.83
CA PRO A 101 -14.49 -16.44 -6.14
C PRO A 101 -13.58 -16.66 -4.93
N LEU A 102 -13.86 -16.02 -3.78
CA LEU A 102 -13.12 -16.20 -2.52
C LEU A 102 -13.71 -17.29 -1.61
N ALA A 103 -14.76 -17.99 -2.06
CA ALA A 103 -15.47 -19.02 -1.31
C ALA A 103 -15.99 -18.52 0.06
N ILE A 104 -16.50 -17.27 0.10
CA ILE A 104 -17.04 -16.69 1.33
C ILE A 104 -18.33 -17.40 1.71
N PRO A 105 -18.47 -17.94 2.94
CA PRO A 105 -19.70 -18.55 3.41
C PRO A 105 -20.84 -17.52 3.44
N PRO A 106 -22.06 -17.87 2.96
CA PRO A 106 -23.19 -16.94 2.94
C PRO A 106 -23.54 -16.31 4.29
N GLU A 107 -23.35 -17.05 5.38
CA GLU A 107 -23.55 -16.60 6.77
C GLU A 107 -22.56 -15.50 7.21
N ASN A 108 -21.44 -15.39 6.51
CA ASN A 108 -20.43 -14.36 6.73
C ASN A 108 -20.70 -13.07 5.92
N ILE A 109 -21.84 -12.96 5.25
CA ILE A 109 -22.16 -11.80 4.42
C ILE A 109 -23.43 -11.13 4.96
N LEU A 110 -23.26 -9.93 5.52
CA LEU A 110 -24.36 -9.07 5.94
C LEU A 110 -24.71 -8.12 4.78
N SER A 111 -25.91 -8.30 4.22
CA SER A 111 -26.45 -7.42 3.17
C SER A 111 -27.94 -7.19 3.42
N PHE A 112 -28.46 -6.07 2.91
CA PHE A 112 -29.89 -5.79 2.89
C PHE A 112 -30.56 -6.68 1.83
N ASP A 113 -31.68 -7.34 2.22
CA ASP A 113 -32.48 -8.15 1.31
C ASP A 113 -33.74 -7.36 0.90
N PRO A 114 -33.79 -6.83 -0.34
CA PRO A 114 -34.90 -6.00 -0.77
C PRO A 114 -36.22 -6.76 -0.97
N THR A 115 -36.21 -8.09 -0.83
CA THR A 115 -37.42 -8.93 -0.96
C THR A 115 -38.18 -9.09 0.37
N LYS A 116 -37.55 -8.72 1.50
CA LYS A 116 -38.13 -8.81 2.83
C LYS A 116 -38.86 -7.53 3.26
N ASP A 117 -39.55 -7.60 4.39
CA ASP A 117 -40.11 -6.41 5.00
C ASP A 117 -39.01 -5.38 5.30
N ARG A 118 -39.18 -4.18 4.78
CA ARG A 118 -38.18 -3.11 4.80
C ARG A 118 -37.76 -2.70 6.19
N ALA A 119 -38.76 -2.53 7.09
CA ALA A 119 -38.48 -2.04 8.43
C ALA A 119 -37.79 -3.12 9.27
N ALA A 120 -38.25 -4.37 9.17
CA ALA A 120 -37.64 -5.50 9.85
C ALA A 120 -36.22 -5.76 9.37
N GLU A 121 -35.96 -5.63 8.06
CA GLU A 121 -34.64 -5.86 7.48
C GLU A 121 -33.67 -4.73 7.83
N ALA A 122 -34.10 -3.48 7.81
CA ALA A 122 -33.30 -2.36 8.28
C ALA A 122 -32.91 -2.50 9.76
N ALA A 123 -33.86 -2.87 10.61
CA ALA A 123 -33.61 -3.13 12.03
C ALA A 123 -32.64 -4.31 12.25
N ARG A 124 -32.73 -5.36 11.42
CA ARG A 124 -31.80 -6.49 11.45
C ARG A 124 -30.37 -6.04 11.15
N ILE A 125 -30.19 -5.26 10.08
CA ILE A 125 -28.86 -4.72 9.70
C ILE A 125 -28.32 -3.85 10.81
N GLU A 126 -29.09 -2.89 11.31
CA GLU A 126 -28.68 -1.99 12.39
C GLU A 126 -28.26 -2.74 13.66
N SER A 127 -29.07 -3.72 14.07
CA SER A 127 -28.74 -4.56 15.23
C SER A 127 -27.44 -5.32 15.06
N GLN A 128 -27.20 -5.92 13.88
CA GLN A 128 -25.98 -6.68 13.61
C GLN A 128 -24.75 -5.78 13.50
N LEU A 129 -24.87 -4.60 12.93
CA LEU A 129 -23.81 -3.58 12.90
C LEU A 129 -23.41 -3.13 14.31
N GLY A 130 -24.41 -2.89 15.18
CA GLY A 130 -24.18 -2.45 16.55
C GLY A 130 -23.40 -3.48 17.40
N VAL A 131 -23.54 -4.77 17.08
CA VAL A 131 -22.83 -5.87 17.77
C VAL A 131 -21.47 -6.15 17.15
N ALA A 132 -21.39 -6.18 15.80
CA ALA A 132 -20.21 -6.63 15.10
C ALA A 132 -19.14 -5.53 14.94
N GLY A 133 -19.56 -4.28 14.74
CA GLY A 133 -18.67 -3.19 14.31
C GLY A 133 -18.17 -3.35 12.87
N ILE A 134 -17.25 -2.50 12.46
CA ILE A 134 -16.53 -2.58 11.17
C ILE A 134 -15.05 -2.44 11.46
N ASP A 135 -14.25 -3.43 11.09
CA ASP A 135 -12.79 -3.34 11.21
C ASP A 135 -12.20 -2.48 10.11
N ILE A 136 -12.60 -2.74 8.86
CA ILE A 136 -12.17 -1.96 7.69
C ILE A 136 -13.38 -1.53 6.88
N ALA A 137 -13.55 -0.23 6.67
CA ALA A 137 -14.47 0.29 5.66
C ALA A 137 -13.68 0.59 4.37
N LEU A 138 -14.02 -0.12 3.30
CA LEU A 138 -13.48 0.13 1.97
C LEU A 138 -14.37 1.14 1.26
N LEU A 139 -13.80 2.28 0.84
CA LEU A 139 -14.54 3.39 0.27
C LEU A 139 -13.87 3.92 -1.01
N SER A 140 -14.68 4.42 -1.91
CA SER A 140 -14.27 5.34 -2.98
C SER A 140 -15.08 6.64 -2.88
N VAL A 141 -14.64 7.66 -3.57
CA VAL A 141 -15.27 8.98 -3.60
C VAL A 141 -15.44 9.44 -5.04
N ASP A 142 -16.50 10.18 -5.33
CA ASP A 142 -16.63 10.89 -6.59
C ASP A 142 -16.06 12.32 -6.48
N SER A 143 -15.96 13.03 -7.59
CA SER A 143 -15.42 14.40 -7.66
C SER A 143 -16.21 15.46 -6.86
N ARG A 144 -17.41 15.12 -6.39
CA ARG A 144 -18.25 15.96 -5.55
C ARG A 144 -18.15 15.64 -4.06
N GLY A 145 -17.40 14.59 -3.70
CA GLY A 145 -17.21 14.15 -2.32
C GLY A 145 -18.33 13.25 -1.80
N HIS A 146 -19.06 12.60 -2.68
CA HIS A 146 -20.11 11.64 -2.30
C HIS A 146 -19.49 10.30 -1.86
N ILE A 147 -20.13 9.64 -0.91
CA ILE A 147 -19.79 8.30 -0.44
C ILE A 147 -21.02 7.41 -0.66
N GLY A 148 -20.92 6.42 -1.55
CA GLY A 148 -22.08 5.63 -1.93
C GLY A 148 -23.25 6.50 -2.44
N PHE A 149 -24.43 6.39 -1.84
CA PHE A 149 -25.58 7.24 -2.12
C PHE A 149 -25.71 8.46 -1.21
N HIS A 150 -24.75 8.70 -0.33
CA HIS A 150 -24.69 9.95 0.44
C HIS A 150 -24.15 11.07 -0.43
N VAL A 151 -25.01 12.05 -0.72
CA VAL A 151 -24.75 13.19 -1.58
C VAL A 151 -24.57 14.48 -0.77
N THR A 152 -24.21 15.57 -1.43
CA THR A 152 -24.10 16.90 -0.79
C THR A 152 -25.37 17.21 0.01
N GLY A 153 -25.21 17.57 1.27
CA GLY A 153 -26.31 17.83 2.21
C GLY A 153 -26.85 16.62 2.95
N SER A 154 -26.29 15.41 2.71
CA SER A 154 -26.61 14.24 3.54
C SER A 154 -26.19 14.47 5.00
N ARG A 155 -27.00 13.99 5.93
CA ARG A 155 -26.72 14.12 7.37
C ARG A 155 -25.51 13.26 7.76
N LEU A 156 -24.52 13.88 8.37
CA LEU A 156 -23.28 13.18 8.78
C LEU A 156 -23.54 12.21 9.95
N GLU A 157 -24.60 12.43 10.72
CA GLU A 157 -25.01 11.57 11.84
C GLU A 157 -25.95 10.44 11.39
N SER A 158 -26.15 10.24 10.08
CA SER A 158 -27.01 9.18 9.57
C SER A 158 -26.48 7.80 9.96
N THR A 159 -27.37 6.92 10.39
CA THR A 159 -27.17 5.48 10.56
C THR A 159 -27.72 4.73 9.36
N ALA A 160 -27.49 3.39 9.30
CA ALA A 160 -27.98 2.54 8.22
C ALA A 160 -29.48 2.75 7.98
N GLY A 161 -29.85 2.95 6.72
CA GLY A 161 -31.23 3.26 6.38
C GLY A 161 -31.46 3.56 4.89
N PHE A 162 -32.66 4.05 4.60
CA PHE A 162 -33.06 4.36 3.22
C PHE A 162 -32.63 5.77 2.85
N VAL A 163 -32.02 5.89 1.69
CA VAL A 163 -31.53 7.16 1.12
C VAL A 163 -32.07 7.37 -0.29
N PRO A 164 -32.35 8.63 -0.68
CA PRO A 164 -32.79 8.93 -2.04
C PRO A 164 -31.65 8.72 -3.05
N VAL A 165 -31.97 8.19 -4.21
CA VAL A 165 -31.03 8.05 -5.34
C VAL A 165 -31.12 9.30 -6.23
N GLU A 166 -30.05 10.07 -6.30
CA GLU A 166 -29.98 11.33 -7.04
C GLU A 166 -30.09 11.11 -8.57
N ASN A 167 -29.35 10.14 -9.11
CA ASN A 167 -29.36 9.82 -10.54
C ASN A 167 -30.28 8.63 -10.86
N ARG A 168 -31.60 8.90 -10.83
CA ARG A 168 -32.62 7.88 -11.10
C ARG A 168 -32.54 7.29 -12.50
N GLN A 169 -32.11 8.07 -13.50
CA GLN A 169 -31.97 7.56 -14.88
C GLN A 169 -30.88 6.51 -14.98
N ARG A 170 -29.77 6.71 -14.27
CA ARG A 170 -28.67 5.76 -14.25
C ARG A 170 -29.02 4.46 -13.53
N TRP A 171 -29.73 4.58 -12.39
CA TRP A 171 -29.92 3.44 -11.49
C TRP A 171 -31.28 2.74 -11.67
N GLY A 172 -32.23 3.35 -12.39
CA GLY A 172 -33.56 2.80 -12.60
C GLY A 172 -34.45 2.80 -11.35
N VAL A 173 -33.96 3.30 -10.23
CA VAL A 173 -34.65 3.33 -8.93
C VAL A 173 -34.58 4.71 -8.29
N SER A 174 -35.48 5.00 -7.35
CA SER A 174 -35.52 6.28 -6.64
C SER A 174 -34.94 6.24 -5.24
N GLU A 175 -34.62 5.05 -4.75
CA GLU A 175 -34.21 4.83 -3.37
C GLU A 175 -33.22 3.67 -3.28
N ALA A 176 -32.29 3.77 -2.33
CA ALA A 176 -31.36 2.71 -1.94
C ALA A 176 -31.36 2.54 -0.42
N PHE A 177 -30.99 1.37 0.05
CA PHE A 177 -30.53 1.19 1.41
C PHE A 177 -29.03 1.41 1.46
N SER A 178 -28.54 2.16 2.48
CA SER A 178 -27.12 2.46 2.63
C SER A 178 -26.72 2.42 4.11
N LEU A 179 -25.50 1.98 4.39
CA LEU A 179 -24.89 2.24 5.69
C LEU A 179 -24.77 3.74 5.92
N GLY A 180 -24.96 4.20 7.15
CA GLY A 180 -24.89 5.61 7.46
C GLY A 180 -23.44 6.12 7.58
N LEU A 181 -23.27 7.43 7.40
CA LEU A 181 -21.96 8.08 7.56
C LEU A 181 -21.45 7.95 9.02
N ALA A 182 -22.37 7.95 10.01
CA ALA A 182 -22.01 7.70 11.41
C ALA A 182 -21.56 6.25 11.66
N ASP A 183 -22.09 5.28 10.91
CA ASP A 183 -21.65 3.87 11.03
C ASP A 183 -20.23 3.71 10.50
N LEU A 184 -19.93 4.35 9.35
CA LEU A 184 -18.58 4.39 8.78
C LEU A 184 -17.59 5.09 9.70
N SER A 185 -18.01 6.17 10.38
CA SER A 185 -17.15 6.91 11.31
C SER A 185 -16.74 6.09 12.54
N LYS A 186 -17.42 4.98 12.80
CA LYS A 186 -17.09 4.03 13.90
C LYS A 186 -16.18 2.89 13.44
N ALA A 187 -15.90 2.76 12.15
CA ALA A 187 -14.97 1.75 11.65
C ALA A 187 -13.59 1.91 12.29
N SER A 188 -12.90 0.82 12.56
CA SER A 188 -11.55 0.87 13.14
C SER A 188 -10.54 1.47 12.20
N LYS A 189 -10.71 1.23 10.89
CA LYS A 189 -9.86 1.76 9.80
C LYS A 189 -10.71 2.05 8.57
N ILE A 190 -10.38 3.13 7.88
CA ILE A 190 -10.95 3.44 6.57
C ILE A 190 -9.85 3.35 5.51
N LEU A 191 -10.09 2.54 4.48
CA LEU A 191 -9.30 2.49 3.27
C LEU A 191 -10.08 3.21 2.16
N LEU A 192 -9.68 4.45 1.89
CA LEU A 192 -10.24 5.27 0.83
C LEU A 192 -9.31 5.24 -0.37
N PHE A 193 -9.84 5.12 -1.58
CA PHE A 193 -9.03 5.26 -2.78
C PHE A 193 -9.65 6.20 -3.81
N ALA A 194 -8.78 6.89 -4.56
CA ALA A 194 -9.15 7.89 -5.55
C ALA A 194 -8.20 7.84 -6.74
N SER A 195 -8.72 7.86 -7.96
CA SER A 195 -7.95 7.83 -9.20
C SER A 195 -8.38 8.92 -10.16
N GLY A 196 -7.39 9.53 -10.82
CA GLY A 196 -7.60 10.49 -11.88
C GLY A 196 -7.66 11.95 -11.44
N ARG A 197 -7.30 12.84 -12.38
CA ARG A 197 -7.18 14.28 -12.14
C ARG A 197 -8.51 14.95 -11.75
N ASN A 198 -9.65 14.37 -12.13
CA ASN A 198 -10.98 14.84 -11.74
C ASN A 198 -11.25 14.71 -10.23
N MET A 199 -10.47 13.86 -9.52
CA MET A 199 -10.54 13.73 -8.06
C MET A 199 -9.65 14.72 -7.31
N ALA A 200 -8.78 15.47 -8.00
CA ALA A 200 -7.75 16.29 -7.36
C ALA A 200 -8.31 17.35 -6.42
N GLU A 201 -9.43 17.99 -6.76
CA GLU A 201 -10.04 19.00 -5.91
C GLU A 201 -10.63 18.42 -4.63
N ILE A 202 -11.37 17.33 -4.73
CA ILE A 202 -11.99 16.72 -3.55
C ILE A 202 -10.94 16.06 -2.65
N VAL A 203 -9.89 15.51 -3.22
CA VAL A 203 -8.74 14.98 -2.47
C VAL A 203 -8.01 16.11 -1.73
N GLN A 204 -7.79 17.27 -2.35
CA GLN A 204 -7.21 18.44 -1.69
C GLN A 204 -8.12 18.93 -0.55
N ARG A 205 -9.43 19.05 -0.79
CA ARG A 205 -10.38 19.46 0.26
C ARG A 205 -10.37 18.50 1.45
N LEU A 206 -10.27 17.20 1.19
CA LEU A 206 -10.22 16.18 2.24
C LEU A 206 -8.94 16.26 3.07
N THR A 207 -7.79 16.51 2.45
CA THR A 207 -6.47 16.45 3.13
C THR A 207 -6.02 17.77 3.72
N GLU A 208 -6.33 18.89 3.08
CA GLU A 208 -5.84 20.23 3.42
C GLU A 208 -6.96 21.21 3.74
N GLY A 209 -8.20 20.92 3.32
CA GLY A 209 -9.35 21.80 3.49
C GLY A 209 -9.94 21.79 4.89
N SER A 210 -10.74 22.83 5.18
CA SER A 210 -11.56 22.88 6.40
C SER A 210 -12.69 21.85 6.33
N PHE A 211 -13.14 21.41 7.49
CA PHE A 211 -14.32 20.55 7.60
C PHE A 211 -15.56 21.27 7.04
N ASP A 212 -16.24 20.64 6.09
CA ASP A 212 -17.49 21.14 5.49
C ASP A 212 -18.59 20.09 5.71
N PRO A 213 -19.56 20.36 6.62
CA PRO A 213 -20.61 19.40 6.96
C PRO A 213 -21.58 19.11 5.81
N THR A 214 -21.54 19.90 4.72
CA THR A 214 -22.39 19.67 3.56
C THR A 214 -21.82 18.62 2.61
N ILE A 215 -20.54 18.30 2.72
CA ILE A 215 -19.85 17.34 1.85
C ILE A 215 -19.61 16.04 2.60
N PRO A 216 -20.20 14.90 2.17
CA PRO A 216 -20.14 13.64 2.91
C PRO A 216 -18.73 13.17 3.27
N ILE A 217 -17.77 13.28 2.35
CA ILE A 217 -16.40 12.85 2.59
C ILE A 217 -15.71 13.60 3.74
N SER A 218 -16.17 14.80 4.09
CA SER A 218 -15.58 15.59 5.18
C SER A 218 -15.69 14.88 6.55
N VAL A 219 -16.64 13.97 6.72
CA VAL A 219 -16.75 13.14 7.94
C VAL A 219 -15.45 12.41 8.23
N LEU A 220 -14.70 12.02 7.20
CA LEU A 220 -13.44 11.30 7.32
C LEU A 220 -12.32 12.16 7.92
N GLN A 221 -12.42 13.50 7.86
CA GLN A 221 -11.45 14.40 8.52
C GLN A 221 -11.49 14.34 10.05
N ARG A 222 -12.57 13.77 10.60
CA ARG A 222 -12.75 13.55 12.04
C ARG A 222 -12.43 12.14 12.48
N HIS A 223 -12.17 11.23 11.53
CA HIS A 223 -11.83 9.84 11.79
C HIS A 223 -10.34 9.69 12.13
N GLY A 224 -10.03 8.93 13.18
CA GLY A 224 -8.65 8.77 13.69
C GLY A 224 -7.72 7.91 12.84
N ASN A 225 -8.25 7.15 11.87
CA ASN A 225 -7.47 6.16 11.12
C ASN A 225 -7.98 6.03 9.67
N VAL A 226 -7.62 7.01 8.83
CA VAL A 226 -7.95 7.02 7.39
C VAL A 226 -6.68 6.87 6.57
N THR A 227 -6.66 5.89 5.69
CA THR A 227 -5.62 5.73 4.67
C THR A 227 -6.23 6.04 3.30
N LEU A 228 -5.74 7.10 2.66
CA LEU A 228 -6.08 7.49 1.29
C LEU A 228 -5.03 6.93 0.33
N ILE A 229 -5.41 6.04 -0.56
CA ILE A 229 -4.56 5.54 -1.64
C ILE A 229 -4.98 6.27 -2.92
N ALA A 230 -4.10 7.09 -3.49
CA ALA A 230 -4.45 7.93 -4.62
C ALA A 230 -3.31 8.02 -5.64
N ASP A 231 -3.68 8.10 -6.94
CA ASP A 231 -2.70 8.26 -8.01
C ASP A 231 -2.20 9.71 -8.15
N THR A 232 -1.17 9.89 -8.98
CA THR A 232 -0.57 11.21 -9.25
C THR A 232 -1.58 12.21 -9.81
N GLY A 233 -2.61 11.75 -10.52
CA GLY A 233 -3.69 12.58 -11.02
C GLY A 233 -4.54 13.15 -9.88
N ALA A 234 -5.01 12.27 -9.00
CA ALA A 234 -5.82 12.65 -7.83
C ALA A 234 -5.05 13.50 -6.82
N LEU A 235 -3.73 13.33 -6.70
CA LEU A 235 -2.85 14.09 -5.81
C LEU A 235 -2.34 15.41 -6.40
N SER A 236 -2.71 15.76 -7.64
CA SER A 236 -2.08 16.86 -8.39
C SER A 236 -2.33 18.28 -7.82
N ARG A 237 -3.26 18.45 -6.89
CA ARG A 237 -3.54 19.72 -6.22
C ARG A 237 -3.06 19.82 -4.77
N ILE A 238 -2.54 18.74 -4.19
CA ILE A 238 -1.99 18.78 -2.83
C ILE A 238 -0.65 19.53 -2.85
N ASP A 239 -0.45 20.47 -1.92
CA ASP A 239 0.80 21.21 -1.78
C ASP A 239 1.97 20.23 -1.53
N GLY A 240 2.96 20.26 -2.42
CA GLY A 240 4.03 19.27 -2.45
C GLY A 240 3.75 18.07 -3.38
N GLY A 241 2.57 17.95 -3.99
CA GLY A 241 2.23 16.87 -4.92
C GLY A 241 3.21 16.76 -6.10
N ASP A 242 3.75 17.86 -6.60
CA ASP A 242 4.80 17.88 -7.63
C ASP A 242 6.21 17.58 -7.07
N ARG A 243 6.47 17.93 -5.80
CA ARG A 243 7.72 17.54 -5.11
C ARG A 243 7.74 16.07 -4.72
N VAL A 244 6.56 15.48 -4.49
CA VAL A 244 6.37 14.06 -4.18
C VAL A 244 6.57 13.17 -5.41
N ARG A 245 6.42 13.68 -6.64
CA ARG A 245 6.63 12.90 -7.89
C ARG A 245 8.01 12.25 -8.01
N GLY A 246 9.05 12.80 -7.38
CA GLY A 246 10.42 12.28 -7.43
C GLY A 246 10.77 11.27 -6.32
N PHE A 247 10.06 11.27 -5.19
CA PHE A 247 10.50 10.57 -3.98
C PHE A 247 9.84 9.19 -3.74
N TYR A 248 8.69 8.88 -4.34
CA TYR A 248 7.87 7.73 -3.91
C TYR A 248 7.84 6.53 -4.87
N SER A 249 8.75 6.43 -5.82
CA SER A 249 8.80 5.25 -6.70
C SER A 249 9.27 3.96 -5.99
N GLY A 250 9.47 3.98 -4.69
CA GLY A 250 9.99 2.84 -3.94
C GLY A 250 9.62 2.71 -2.46
N PHE A 251 8.91 3.67 -1.86
CA PHE A 251 8.59 3.59 -0.44
C PHE A 251 7.24 2.91 -0.19
N TYR A 252 7.28 1.70 0.31
CA TYR A 252 6.18 1.11 1.07
C TYR A 252 6.28 1.67 2.50
N ILE A 253 5.32 2.49 2.93
CA ILE A 253 5.12 2.72 4.36
C ILE A 253 4.40 1.45 4.85
N MET A 254 5.18 0.52 5.36
CA MET A 254 4.64 -0.57 6.17
C MET A 254 4.35 0.03 7.54
N ASP A 255 3.17 -0.22 8.08
CA ASP A 255 2.91 0.05 9.50
C ASP A 255 3.98 -0.65 10.35
N ALA A 256 4.50 0.05 11.36
CA ALA A 256 5.57 -0.44 12.21
C ALA A 256 5.38 -1.87 12.79
N PRO A 257 4.15 -2.41 12.98
CA PRO A 257 3.95 -3.77 13.47
C PRO A 257 4.33 -4.88 12.49
N SER A 258 4.48 -4.59 11.20
CA SER A 258 4.70 -5.61 10.15
C SER A 258 6.15 -5.75 9.68
N ILE A 259 7.10 -4.98 10.24
CA ILE A 259 8.52 -5.17 9.94
C ILE A 259 9.00 -6.44 10.66
N PRO A 260 9.35 -7.51 9.95
CA PRO A 260 9.87 -8.71 10.57
C PRO A 260 11.08 -8.39 11.45
N SER A 261 11.19 -9.06 12.59
CA SER A 261 12.30 -8.91 13.52
C SER A 261 13.30 -10.07 13.41
N GLY A 262 14.53 -9.84 13.88
CA GLY A 262 15.58 -10.86 13.94
C GLY A 262 16.20 -11.23 12.59
N ARG A 263 15.97 -10.41 11.54
CA ARG A 263 16.55 -10.62 10.21
C ARG A 263 17.97 -10.07 10.13
N LYS A 264 18.77 -10.69 9.27
CA LYS A 264 20.07 -10.21 8.83
C LYS A 264 19.90 -9.53 7.47
N VAL A 265 20.09 -8.23 7.45
CA VAL A 265 19.87 -7.36 6.29
C VAL A 265 21.20 -6.88 5.75
N LEU A 266 21.46 -7.11 4.49
CA LEU A 266 22.63 -6.61 3.77
C LEU A 266 22.21 -5.52 2.79
N VAL A 267 22.82 -4.35 2.90
CA VAL A 267 22.65 -3.23 1.96
C VAL A 267 23.93 -3.07 1.14
N ILE A 268 23.84 -3.22 -0.17
CA ILE A 268 24.94 -3.02 -1.11
C ILE A 268 25.01 -1.54 -1.47
N SER A 269 26.01 -0.83 -1.00
CA SER A 269 26.24 0.59 -1.30
C SER A 269 27.41 0.73 -2.29
N PRO A 270 27.17 1.10 -3.54
CA PRO A 270 28.27 1.29 -4.53
C PRO A 270 29.32 2.29 -4.07
N HIS A 271 28.89 3.46 -3.62
CA HIS A 271 29.73 4.49 -3.01
C HIS A 271 29.35 4.74 -1.55
N PRO A 272 30.14 5.48 -0.81
CA PRO A 272 29.89 5.74 0.62
C PRO A 272 28.57 6.41 0.98
N ASP A 273 27.93 7.11 0.07
CA ASP A 273 26.70 7.92 0.30
C ASP A 273 25.42 7.35 -0.33
N ASP A 274 25.52 6.31 -1.15
CA ASP A 274 24.34 5.81 -1.91
C ASP A 274 23.26 5.19 -1.01
N ALA A 275 23.67 4.38 -0.03
CA ALA A 275 22.72 3.71 0.87
C ALA A 275 21.93 4.70 1.74
N PRO A 276 22.54 5.67 2.44
CA PRO A 276 21.78 6.62 3.25
C PRO A 276 20.91 7.56 2.43
N ILE A 277 21.35 7.97 1.23
CA ILE A 277 20.55 8.82 0.35
C ILE A 277 19.29 8.08 -0.14
N SER A 278 19.45 6.80 -0.48
CA SER A 278 18.36 6.01 -1.08
C SER A 278 17.49 5.28 -0.07
N LEU A 279 18.08 4.79 1.03
CA LEU A 279 17.46 3.89 2.00
C LEU A 279 17.53 4.34 3.46
N GLY A 280 18.06 5.54 3.76
CA GLY A 280 18.33 5.96 5.14
C GLY A 280 17.15 5.76 6.09
N GLY A 281 15.95 6.20 5.71
CA GLY A 281 14.74 5.97 6.50
C GLY A 281 14.40 4.49 6.69
N THR A 282 14.50 3.69 5.64
CA THR A 282 14.28 2.24 5.68
C THR A 282 15.30 1.55 6.59
N MET A 283 16.57 1.91 6.46
CA MET A 283 17.65 1.35 7.30
C MET A 283 17.42 1.67 8.78
N ALA A 284 17.08 2.92 9.11
CA ALA A 284 16.79 3.34 10.49
C ALA A 284 15.59 2.59 11.09
N MET A 285 14.57 2.30 10.30
CA MET A 285 13.43 1.48 10.74
C MET A 285 13.81 0.02 10.92
N LEU A 286 14.50 -0.57 9.95
CA LEU A 286 14.91 -1.97 9.99
C LEU A 286 15.86 -2.25 11.16
N SER A 287 16.80 -1.33 11.46
CA SER A 287 17.81 -1.50 12.51
C SER A 287 17.24 -1.55 13.94
N GLN A 288 15.98 -1.14 14.13
CA GLN A 288 15.33 -1.22 15.44
C GLN A 288 15.18 -2.67 15.93
N ASN A 289 14.91 -3.61 15.01
CA ASN A 289 14.61 -5.00 15.35
C ASN A 289 15.40 -6.02 14.50
N ASN A 290 16.35 -5.56 13.66
CA ASN A 290 17.12 -6.40 12.75
C ASN A 290 18.59 -5.99 12.76
N ARG A 291 19.45 -6.92 12.38
CA ARG A 291 20.86 -6.61 12.13
C ARG A 291 21.03 -6.08 10.72
N VAL A 292 21.33 -4.79 10.57
CA VAL A 292 21.56 -4.14 9.26
C VAL A 292 23.05 -3.94 9.04
N VAL A 293 23.57 -4.47 7.94
CA VAL A 293 24.96 -4.30 7.52
C VAL A 293 25.01 -3.58 6.19
N THR A 294 25.79 -2.50 6.11
CA THR A 294 26.05 -1.76 4.87
C THR A 294 27.38 -2.17 4.27
N ALA A 295 27.37 -2.85 3.13
CA ALA A 295 28.57 -3.18 2.37
C ALA A 295 28.92 -2.05 1.39
N VAL A 296 29.89 -1.23 1.74
CA VAL A 296 30.40 -0.16 0.88
C VAL A 296 31.40 -0.76 -0.10
N MET A 297 30.98 -0.83 -1.38
CA MET A 297 31.70 -1.58 -2.41
C MET A 297 32.99 -0.88 -2.86
N SER A 298 32.96 0.44 -2.98
CA SER A 298 34.10 1.25 -3.42
C SER A 298 34.60 2.21 -2.35
N THR A 299 35.78 2.76 -2.58
CA THR A 299 36.39 3.75 -1.68
C THR A 299 35.83 5.17 -1.84
N GLY A 300 35.05 5.44 -2.91
CA GLY A 300 34.53 6.77 -3.21
C GLY A 300 35.60 7.85 -3.51
N HIS A 301 36.88 7.47 -3.70
CA HIS A 301 38.00 8.43 -3.83
C HIS A 301 37.96 9.25 -5.12
N ARG A 302 37.11 8.88 -6.09
CA ARG A 302 36.89 9.64 -7.33
C ARG A 302 35.97 10.84 -7.11
N SER A 303 35.32 10.96 -5.94
CA SER A 303 34.56 12.15 -5.58
C SER A 303 35.48 13.37 -5.49
N PHE A 304 34.97 14.54 -5.83
CA PHE A 304 35.73 15.77 -5.79
C PHE A 304 35.68 16.38 -4.38
N ILE A 305 36.81 16.36 -3.68
CA ILE A 305 37.02 17.10 -2.43
C ILE A 305 38.23 18.00 -2.64
N TYR A 306 38.00 19.32 -2.68
CA TYR A 306 39.03 20.30 -3.00
C TYR A 306 40.25 20.21 -2.06
N GLY A 307 41.44 20.28 -2.63
CA GLY A 307 42.72 20.33 -1.85
C GLY A 307 43.13 19.02 -1.19
N THR A 308 42.44 17.89 -1.45
CA THR A 308 42.76 16.60 -0.83
C THR A 308 43.45 15.61 -1.78
N GLN A 309 44.32 14.74 -1.23
CA GLN A 309 44.88 13.61 -1.94
C GLN A 309 43.98 12.37 -1.85
N ARG A 310 44.24 11.35 -2.70
CA ARG A 310 43.43 10.10 -2.74
C ARG A 310 43.25 9.46 -1.34
N GLY A 311 44.30 9.29 -0.58
CA GLY A 311 44.24 8.66 0.74
C GLY A 311 43.39 9.44 1.74
N GLU A 312 43.50 10.76 1.72
CA GLU A 312 42.66 11.64 2.57
C GLU A 312 41.21 11.55 2.21
N ARG A 313 40.86 11.54 0.88
CA ARG A 313 39.49 11.36 0.42
C ARG A 313 38.89 10.05 0.89
N ILE A 314 39.64 8.94 0.80
CA ILE A 314 39.18 7.64 1.31
C ILE A 314 38.86 7.75 2.81
N SER A 315 39.81 8.30 3.59
CA SER A 315 39.61 8.44 5.04
C SER A 315 38.42 9.30 5.42
N ILE A 316 38.21 10.42 4.71
CA ILE A 316 37.08 11.31 4.93
C ILE A 316 35.76 10.56 4.61
N ARG A 317 35.69 9.91 3.47
CA ARG A 317 34.44 9.19 3.03
C ARG A 317 34.12 8.01 3.95
N GLU A 318 35.11 7.25 4.39
CA GLU A 318 34.89 6.17 5.35
C GLU A 318 34.47 6.69 6.74
N ALA A 319 35.03 7.82 7.18
CA ALA A 319 34.59 8.46 8.43
C ALA A 319 33.15 9.00 8.37
N GLU A 320 32.71 9.48 7.20
CA GLU A 320 31.32 9.86 6.95
C GLU A 320 30.39 8.64 7.10
N VAL A 321 30.71 7.52 6.43
CA VAL A 321 29.94 6.27 6.54
C VAL A 321 29.86 5.77 7.99
N VAL A 322 30.93 5.84 8.77
CA VAL A 322 30.89 5.44 10.18
C VAL A 322 29.93 6.31 11.00
N LYS A 323 29.90 7.63 10.73
CA LYS A 323 28.98 8.55 11.42
C LYS A 323 27.53 8.29 11.05
N GLU A 324 27.24 8.16 9.76
CA GLU A 324 25.88 7.90 9.31
C GLU A 324 25.37 6.53 9.77
N SER A 325 26.20 5.48 9.65
CA SER A 325 25.84 4.13 10.11
C SER A 325 25.48 4.10 11.59
N ARG A 326 26.17 4.90 12.41
CA ARG A 326 25.84 5.05 13.83
C ARG A 326 24.46 5.70 14.03
N ILE A 327 24.10 6.69 13.21
CA ILE A 327 22.80 7.36 13.26
C ILE A 327 21.70 6.40 12.81
N LEU A 328 21.97 5.62 11.76
CA LEU A 328 21.01 4.69 11.15
C LEU A 328 20.89 3.35 11.89
N GLY A 329 21.75 3.09 12.88
CA GLY A 329 21.80 1.80 13.59
C GLY A 329 22.34 0.65 12.75
N ALA A 330 23.16 0.93 11.72
CA ALA A 330 23.73 -0.06 10.81
C ALA A 330 25.23 -0.32 11.11
N GLU A 331 25.73 -1.46 10.65
CA GLU A 331 27.14 -1.85 10.75
C GLU A 331 27.84 -1.64 9.39
N PRO A 332 28.81 -0.74 9.24
CA PRO A 332 29.52 -0.56 7.98
C PRO A 332 30.55 -1.65 7.73
N ARG A 333 30.68 -2.09 6.48
CA ARG A 333 31.72 -2.98 5.96
C ARG A 333 32.34 -2.34 4.71
N PHE A 334 33.60 -1.99 4.76
CA PHE A 334 34.35 -1.38 3.66
C PHE A 334 35.03 -2.48 2.84
N LEU A 335 34.48 -2.80 1.67
CA LEU A 335 35.00 -3.88 0.83
C LEU A 335 36.17 -3.41 -0.08
N ARG A 336 36.21 -2.15 -0.43
CA ARG A 336 37.27 -1.55 -1.26
C ARG A 336 37.61 -2.38 -2.50
N LEU A 337 36.55 -2.78 -3.22
CA LEU A 337 36.66 -3.73 -4.32
C LEU A 337 37.54 -3.21 -5.47
N PRO A 338 38.40 -4.07 -6.06
CA PRO A 338 39.32 -3.73 -7.17
C PRO A 338 38.63 -3.13 -8.41
N PHE A 339 37.41 -3.51 -8.73
CA PHE A 339 36.68 -3.02 -9.91
C PHE A 339 36.63 -1.49 -10.00
N TYR A 340 36.64 -0.81 -8.85
CA TYR A 340 36.55 0.65 -8.82
C TYR A 340 37.84 1.32 -9.33
N ASP A 341 38.99 0.66 -9.22
CA ASP A 341 40.26 1.13 -9.74
C ASP A 341 40.55 0.65 -11.17
N SER A 342 39.89 -0.41 -11.66
CA SER A 342 40.05 -1.03 -12.97
C SER A 342 39.00 -0.59 -13.99
N ASN A 343 38.58 0.66 -13.96
CA ASN A 343 37.58 1.22 -14.88
C ASN A 343 36.27 0.42 -14.90
N TYR A 344 35.85 -0.06 -13.72
CA TYR A 344 34.63 -0.85 -13.48
C TYR A 344 34.65 -2.26 -14.09
N GLU A 345 35.82 -2.78 -14.49
CA GLU A 345 35.99 -4.17 -14.89
C GLU A 345 35.92 -5.08 -13.66
N ILE A 346 35.00 -6.06 -13.74
CA ILE A 346 34.75 -7.00 -12.65
C ILE A 346 35.74 -8.16 -12.72
N SER A 347 36.42 -8.44 -11.62
CA SER A 347 37.37 -9.55 -11.47
C SER A 347 36.84 -10.65 -10.54
N GLU A 348 37.42 -11.85 -10.58
CA GLU A 348 37.12 -12.92 -9.61
C GLU A 348 37.38 -12.47 -8.17
N ARG A 349 38.38 -11.61 -7.96
CA ARG A 349 38.69 -11.09 -6.63
C ARG A 349 37.56 -10.26 -6.04
N ASP A 350 36.83 -9.50 -6.85
CA ASP A 350 35.65 -8.74 -6.43
C ASP A 350 34.55 -9.71 -5.93
N LEU A 351 34.33 -10.79 -6.68
CA LEU A 351 33.34 -11.80 -6.35
C LEU A 351 33.70 -12.56 -5.06
N GLU A 352 34.97 -12.98 -4.92
CA GLU A 352 35.46 -13.67 -3.71
C GLU A 352 35.26 -12.84 -2.43
N ILE A 353 35.55 -11.53 -2.48
CA ILE A 353 35.38 -10.66 -1.33
C ILE A 353 33.91 -10.58 -0.92
N VAL A 354 33.00 -10.41 -1.88
CA VAL A 354 31.57 -10.34 -1.60
C VAL A 354 31.01 -11.70 -1.15
N GLN A 355 31.47 -12.82 -1.73
CA GLN A 355 31.11 -14.16 -1.26
C GLN A 355 31.55 -14.41 0.18
N GLY A 356 32.75 -13.93 0.56
CA GLY A 356 33.22 -14.00 1.94
C GLY A 356 32.27 -13.29 2.90
N LEU A 357 31.84 -12.06 2.56
CA LEU A 357 30.84 -11.33 3.35
C LEU A 357 29.50 -12.04 3.42
N LEU A 358 29.00 -12.57 2.29
CA LEU A 358 27.74 -13.32 2.24
C LEU A 358 27.79 -14.57 3.12
N SER A 359 28.92 -15.27 3.12
CA SER A 359 29.14 -16.46 3.96
C SER A 359 29.22 -16.09 5.45
N GLU A 360 29.89 -14.98 5.81
CA GLU A 360 30.00 -14.49 7.19
C GLU A 360 28.62 -14.04 7.73
N LEU A 361 27.91 -13.22 6.95
CA LEU A 361 26.67 -12.60 7.40
C LEU A 361 25.49 -13.56 7.29
N ASP A 362 25.47 -14.40 6.25
CA ASP A 362 24.33 -15.25 5.90
C ASP A 362 23.00 -14.48 5.88
N PRO A 363 22.83 -13.48 4.99
CA PRO A 363 21.73 -12.54 5.03
C PRO A 363 20.40 -13.20 4.67
N ASP A 364 19.31 -12.68 5.27
CA ASP A 364 17.92 -13.00 4.89
C ASP A 364 17.43 -12.07 3.78
N TRP A 365 17.83 -10.79 3.85
CA TRP A 365 17.48 -9.75 2.90
C TRP A 365 18.72 -9.06 2.34
N VAL A 366 18.68 -8.80 1.03
CA VAL A 366 19.73 -8.04 0.34
C VAL A 366 19.10 -6.89 -0.44
N PHE A 367 19.51 -5.67 -0.10
CA PHE A 367 19.17 -4.46 -0.87
C PHE A 367 20.31 -4.13 -1.82
N MET A 368 19.99 -3.84 -3.08
CA MET A 368 20.98 -3.52 -4.11
C MET A 368 20.47 -2.47 -5.10
N PRO A 369 21.36 -1.76 -5.81
CA PRO A 369 20.98 -0.74 -6.79
C PRO A 369 20.00 -1.25 -7.84
N HIS A 370 19.12 -0.36 -8.29
CA HIS A 370 18.06 -0.70 -9.23
C HIS A 370 18.60 -1.16 -10.60
N THR A 371 17.84 -2.05 -11.27
CA THR A 371 18.22 -2.62 -12.58
C THR A 371 18.33 -1.57 -13.71
N LYS A 372 17.64 -0.45 -13.56
CA LYS A 372 17.66 0.66 -14.53
C LYS A 372 18.70 1.74 -14.20
N ASP A 373 19.48 1.57 -13.13
CA ASP A 373 20.56 2.48 -12.82
C ASP A 373 21.63 2.37 -13.92
N SER A 374 22.08 3.51 -14.41
CA SER A 374 23.05 3.59 -15.51
C SER A 374 24.45 4.00 -15.05
N HIS A 375 24.62 4.36 -13.77
CA HIS A 375 25.95 4.74 -13.28
C HIS A 375 26.89 3.52 -13.26
N PRO A 376 28.09 3.60 -13.90
CA PRO A 376 28.95 2.43 -14.09
C PRO A 376 29.31 1.67 -12.80
N ALA A 377 29.60 2.40 -11.70
CA ALA A 377 29.90 1.77 -10.41
C ALA A 377 28.68 1.05 -9.83
N HIS A 378 27.47 1.59 -9.98
CA HIS A 378 26.25 0.96 -9.49
C HIS A 378 25.92 -0.31 -10.29
N VAL A 379 26.06 -0.24 -11.60
CA VAL A 379 25.90 -1.41 -12.50
C VAL A 379 26.89 -2.52 -12.14
N ALA A 380 28.17 -2.18 -11.94
CA ALA A 380 29.21 -3.13 -11.56
C ALA A 380 28.93 -3.73 -10.18
N SER A 381 28.67 -2.89 -9.16
CA SER A 381 28.34 -3.33 -7.79
C SER A 381 27.14 -4.29 -7.77
N ARG A 382 26.10 -3.99 -8.52
CA ARG A 382 24.93 -4.86 -8.63
C ARG A 382 25.28 -6.20 -9.27
N LYS A 383 26.02 -6.21 -10.38
CA LYS A 383 26.46 -7.45 -11.05
C LYS A 383 27.31 -8.32 -10.14
N ILE A 384 28.27 -7.73 -9.41
CA ILE A 384 29.09 -8.41 -8.44
C ILE A 384 28.22 -9.04 -7.35
N ALA A 385 27.31 -8.26 -6.74
CA ALA A 385 26.43 -8.74 -5.67
C ALA A 385 25.52 -9.87 -6.15
N GLN A 386 24.90 -9.74 -7.34
CA GLN A 386 24.03 -10.77 -7.92
C GLN A 386 24.77 -12.08 -8.20
N GLU A 387 25.95 -12.00 -8.86
CA GLU A 387 26.74 -13.18 -9.19
C GLU A 387 27.30 -13.86 -7.92
N SER A 388 27.77 -13.07 -6.96
CA SER A 388 28.25 -13.59 -5.67
C SER A 388 27.11 -14.28 -4.89
N LEU A 389 25.90 -13.69 -4.88
CA LEU A 389 24.74 -14.29 -4.23
C LEU A 389 24.31 -15.60 -4.94
N ARG A 390 24.27 -15.60 -6.29
CA ARG A 390 23.97 -16.80 -7.07
C ARG A 390 24.93 -17.94 -6.75
N ARG A 391 26.24 -17.66 -6.63
CA ARG A 391 27.25 -18.65 -6.28
C ARG A 391 27.10 -19.12 -4.83
N ALA A 392 26.89 -18.22 -3.89
CA ALA A 392 26.73 -18.54 -2.47
C ALA A 392 25.48 -19.41 -2.21
N LEU A 393 24.41 -19.24 -2.98
CA LEU A 393 23.17 -20.01 -2.86
C LEU A 393 23.19 -21.33 -3.66
N ALA A 394 24.18 -21.55 -4.52
CA ALA A 394 24.25 -22.75 -5.34
C ALA A 394 24.32 -24.01 -4.45
N GLY A 395 23.38 -24.94 -4.63
CA GLY A 395 23.27 -26.16 -3.83
C GLY A 395 22.66 -26.01 -2.45
N THR A 396 22.22 -24.82 -2.05
CA THR A 396 21.51 -24.58 -0.78
C THR A 396 19.99 -24.57 -0.97
N ARG A 397 19.23 -24.75 0.14
CA ARG A 397 17.77 -24.55 0.17
C ARG A 397 17.39 -23.18 0.75
N LYS A 398 18.35 -22.31 1.01
CA LYS A 398 18.10 -21.00 1.59
C LYS A 398 17.41 -20.09 0.58
N ILE A 399 16.39 -19.37 1.03
CA ILE A 399 15.72 -18.29 0.29
C ILE A 399 16.25 -16.97 0.82
N VAL A 400 16.75 -16.12 -0.06
CA VAL A 400 17.17 -14.75 0.23
C VAL A 400 16.28 -13.81 -0.58
N GLU A 401 15.62 -12.89 0.10
CA GLU A 401 14.82 -11.86 -0.56
C GLU A 401 15.72 -10.73 -1.07
N VAL A 402 15.55 -10.37 -2.33
CA VAL A 402 16.33 -9.31 -2.98
C VAL A 402 15.45 -8.11 -3.30
N TRP A 403 15.85 -6.95 -2.78
CA TRP A 403 15.17 -5.67 -2.96
C TRP A 403 16.02 -4.72 -3.80
N ASN A 404 15.40 -3.95 -4.70
CA ASN A 404 16.11 -2.96 -5.50
C ASN A 404 15.75 -1.54 -5.04
N TYR A 405 16.74 -0.68 -4.95
CA TYR A 405 16.60 0.72 -4.57
C TYR A 405 17.22 1.69 -5.61
#